data_4db310b5366b081b0ff26eaf1b867a7a
#
_entry.id   4db310b5366b081b0ff26eaf1b867a7a
#
_cell.length_a   1.000
_cell.length_b   1.000
_cell.length_c   1.000
_cell.angle_alpha   90.00
_cell.angle_beta   90.00
_cell.angle_gamma   90.00
#
_symmetry.space_group_name_H-M   'P 1'
#
loop_
_entity.id
_entity.type
_entity.pdbx_description
1 polymer ?
#
loop_
_entity_poly.entity_id
_entity_poly.type
_entity_poly.pdbx_seq_one_letter_code
_entity_poly.pdbx_strand_id
1 'polypeptide(L)'
;MTERIAGVLERASAGEDMWKLPKFDGDYMDIAVKSENLDAFKSILDRANVQYETMIEDLGIAIEENLKSVQPAYTSLEDYDYGKYGTFEDYQAWQRDFVEANSDMITLSSYGTSFEGRDLNVMKIGSGSKVG
;
A
#
# COMPACT_ATOMS: atom_id res chain seq x y z
N MET A 1 25.47 -0.60 8.98
CA MET A 1 25.82 -0.02 7.62
C MET A 1 26.94 0.98 7.86
N THR A 2 28.08 0.86 7.17
CA THR A 2 29.16 1.84 7.35
C THR A 2 28.75 3.19 6.75
N GLU A 3 29.17 4.30 7.35
CA GLU A 3 28.90 5.68 6.84
C GLU A 3 29.20 5.83 5.34
N ARG A 4 30.18 5.09 4.86
CA ARG A 4 30.58 5.06 3.46
C ARG A 4 29.50 4.50 2.54
N ILE A 5 28.81 3.41 2.95
CA ILE A 5 27.72 2.78 2.18
C ILE A 5 26.47 3.68 2.20
N ALA A 6 26.15 4.27 3.34
CA ALA A 6 25.05 5.22 3.45
C ALA A 6 25.20 6.39 2.50
N GLY A 7 26.38 7.01 2.44
CA GLY A 7 26.64 8.13 1.51
C GLY A 7 26.69 7.72 0.03
N VAL A 8 26.98 6.46 -0.30
CA VAL A 8 26.87 5.95 -1.68
C VAL A 8 25.39 5.78 -2.06
N LEU A 9 24.60 5.17 -1.18
CA LEU A 9 23.17 4.96 -1.41
C LEU A 9 22.41 6.29 -1.53
N GLU A 10 22.68 7.25 -0.64
CA GLU A 10 22.07 8.58 -0.69
C GLU A 10 22.30 9.28 -2.02
N ARG A 11 23.54 9.21 -2.55
CA ARG A 11 23.86 9.80 -3.85
C ARG A 11 23.27 9.01 -5.02
N ALA A 12 23.26 7.69 -4.94
CA ALA A 12 22.71 6.84 -5.99
C ALA A 12 21.18 6.97 -6.10
N SER A 13 20.50 7.11 -4.95
CA SER A 13 19.04 7.23 -4.89
C SER A 13 18.54 8.67 -5.07
N ALA A 14 19.42 9.64 -5.30
CA ALA A 14 19.03 11.04 -5.52
C ALA A 14 18.14 11.16 -6.77
N GLY A 15 16.86 11.48 -6.56
CA GLY A 15 15.87 11.59 -7.64
C GLY A 15 15.12 10.30 -7.98
N GLU A 16 15.43 9.19 -7.29
CA GLU A 16 14.68 7.94 -7.31
C GLU A 16 13.63 7.88 -6.19
N ASP A 17 12.64 6.99 -6.32
CA ASP A 17 11.55 6.88 -5.36
C ASP A 17 11.87 5.83 -4.28
N MET A 18 12.04 6.29 -3.05
CA MET A 18 12.36 5.42 -1.90
C MET A 18 11.09 4.97 -1.19
N TRP A 19 10.76 3.69 -1.31
CA TRP A 19 9.56 3.11 -0.71
C TRP A 19 9.78 2.65 0.73
N LYS A 20 10.99 2.19 1.05
CA LYS A 20 11.33 1.81 2.41
C LYS A 20 12.72 2.34 2.77
N LEU A 21 12.82 3.03 3.89
CA LEU A 21 14.09 3.41 4.50
C LEU A 21 14.52 2.39 5.56
N PRO A 22 15.82 2.08 5.68
CA PRO A 22 16.32 1.18 6.71
C PRO A 22 16.13 1.81 8.10
N LYS A 23 15.69 1.01 9.08
CA LYS A 23 15.43 1.46 10.46
C LYS A 23 16.57 1.15 11.41
N PHE A 24 17.42 0.19 11.07
CA PHE A 24 18.55 -0.25 11.89
C PHE A 24 19.67 -0.80 11.01
N ASP A 25 20.83 -1.04 11.60
CA ASP A 25 21.97 -1.59 10.87
C ASP A 25 21.70 -3.04 10.41
N GLY A 26 21.85 -3.30 9.12
CA GLY A 26 21.51 -4.58 8.50
C GLY A 26 20.07 -4.69 7.97
N ASP A 27 19.22 -3.67 8.14
CA ASP A 27 17.91 -3.60 7.47
C ASP A 27 18.10 -3.28 5.97
N TYR A 28 17.11 -3.62 5.18
CA TYR A 28 17.08 -3.35 3.74
C TYR A 28 16.27 -2.09 3.42
N MET A 29 16.50 -1.53 2.24
CA MET A 29 15.72 -0.45 1.68
C MET A 29 15.13 -0.86 0.34
N ASP A 30 13.94 -0.35 0.04
CA ASP A 30 13.26 -0.58 -1.24
C ASP A 30 13.27 0.72 -2.04
N ILE A 31 13.74 0.63 -3.28
CA ILE A 31 13.88 1.80 -4.17
C ILE A 31 13.27 1.43 -5.52
N ALA A 32 12.35 2.27 -6.00
CA ALA A 32 11.90 2.21 -7.39
C ALA A 32 12.83 3.06 -8.25
N VAL A 33 13.59 2.40 -9.12
CA VAL A 33 14.58 3.04 -10.00
C VAL A 33 13.99 3.18 -11.39
N LYS A 34 14.09 4.38 -11.97
CA LYS A 34 13.66 4.63 -13.34
C LYS A 34 14.48 3.77 -14.31
N SER A 35 13.82 3.24 -15.35
CA SER A 35 14.48 2.37 -16.34
C SER A 35 15.70 3.01 -16.98
N GLU A 36 15.69 4.32 -17.25
CA GLU A 36 16.79 5.08 -17.81
C GLU A 36 18.03 5.14 -16.89
N ASN A 37 17.85 4.97 -15.58
CA ASN A 37 18.89 5.05 -14.56
C ASN A 37 19.36 3.67 -14.07
N LEU A 38 18.66 2.60 -14.42
CA LEU A 38 18.83 1.27 -13.83
C LEU A 38 20.25 0.72 -13.95
N ASP A 39 20.85 0.78 -15.14
CA ASP A 39 22.19 0.25 -15.38
C ASP A 39 23.27 1.06 -14.62
N ALA A 40 23.11 2.36 -14.58
CA ALA A 40 24.01 3.24 -13.82
C ALA A 40 23.88 2.98 -12.32
N PHE A 41 22.65 2.80 -11.84
CA PHE A 41 22.36 2.50 -10.45
C PHE A 41 22.97 1.15 -10.02
N LYS A 42 22.70 0.06 -10.77
CA LYS A 42 23.30 -1.25 -10.54
C LYS A 42 24.83 -1.20 -10.53
N SER A 43 25.43 -0.49 -11.48
CA SER A 43 26.90 -0.32 -11.53
C SER A 43 27.48 0.39 -10.30
N ILE A 44 26.73 1.30 -9.67
CA ILE A 44 27.16 1.95 -8.43
C ILE A 44 27.12 0.99 -7.27
N LEU A 45 26.04 0.19 -7.14
CA LEU A 45 25.89 -0.84 -6.10
C LEU A 45 26.98 -1.89 -6.20
N ASP A 46 27.26 -2.41 -7.40
CA ASP A 46 28.32 -3.40 -7.66
C ASP A 46 29.70 -2.89 -7.26
N ARG A 47 30.04 -1.66 -7.63
CA ARG A 47 31.32 -1.02 -7.24
C ARG A 47 31.44 -0.79 -5.75
N ALA A 48 30.33 -0.57 -5.07
CA ALA A 48 30.29 -0.43 -3.61
C ALA A 48 30.20 -1.78 -2.88
N ASN A 49 30.09 -2.90 -3.62
CA ASN A 49 29.87 -4.24 -3.10
C ASN A 49 28.60 -4.31 -2.21
N VAL A 50 27.52 -3.63 -2.66
CA VAL A 50 26.21 -3.68 -2.01
C VAL A 50 25.38 -4.76 -2.69
N GLN A 51 24.88 -5.72 -1.92
CA GLN A 51 23.99 -6.75 -2.43
C GLN A 51 22.58 -6.17 -2.66
N TYR A 52 21.96 -6.58 -3.74
CA TYR A 52 20.59 -6.21 -4.09
C TYR A 52 19.88 -7.37 -4.79
N GLU A 53 18.54 -7.31 -4.78
CA GLU A 53 17.68 -8.17 -5.58
C GLU A 53 16.63 -7.30 -6.28
N THR A 54 16.15 -7.77 -7.42
CA THR A 54 15.03 -7.12 -8.13
C THR A 54 13.74 -7.78 -7.68
N MET A 55 12.91 -7.06 -6.94
CA MET A 55 11.61 -7.53 -6.46
C MET A 55 10.55 -7.48 -7.54
N ILE A 56 10.55 -6.44 -8.36
CA ILE A 56 9.60 -6.18 -9.45
C ILE A 56 10.41 -5.73 -10.66
N GLU A 57 10.38 -6.51 -11.74
CA GLU A 57 11.15 -6.22 -12.95
C GLU A 57 10.57 -5.03 -13.73
N ASP A 58 9.24 -4.95 -13.82
CA ASP A 58 8.53 -3.84 -14.46
C ASP A 58 7.31 -3.48 -13.63
N LEU A 59 7.38 -2.30 -13.01
CA LEU A 59 6.31 -1.79 -12.16
C LEU A 59 5.05 -1.47 -12.99
N GLY A 60 5.19 -1.02 -14.23
CA GLY A 60 4.07 -0.74 -15.11
C GLY A 60 3.25 -2.00 -15.39
N ILE A 61 3.92 -3.10 -15.73
CA ILE A 61 3.29 -4.41 -15.94
C ILE A 61 2.61 -4.89 -14.65
N ALA A 62 3.28 -4.79 -13.51
CA ALA A 62 2.72 -5.21 -12.23
C ALA A 62 1.45 -4.41 -11.86
N ILE A 63 1.43 -3.10 -12.13
CA ILE A 63 0.25 -2.24 -11.95
C ILE A 63 -0.88 -2.65 -12.89
N GLU A 64 -0.59 -2.88 -14.18
CA GLU A 64 -1.61 -3.32 -15.15
C GLU A 64 -2.23 -4.67 -14.77
N GLU A 65 -1.42 -5.61 -14.30
CA GLU A 65 -1.90 -6.91 -13.82
C GLU A 65 -2.77 -6.76 -12.56
N ASN A 66 -2.36 -5.90 -11.63
CA ASN A 66 -3.15 -5.61 -10.44
C ASN A 66 -4.51 -4.99 -10.80
N LEU A 67 -4.54 -4.02 -11.73
CA LEU A 67 -5.79 -3.40 -12.19
C LEU A 67 -6.73 -4.41 -12.87
N LYS A 68 -6.19 -5.41 -13.58
CA LYS A 68 -7.00 -6.50 -14.15
C LYS A 68 -7.56 -7.44 -13.08
N SER A 69 -6.94 -7.50 -11.91
CA SER A 69 -7.36 -8.32 -10.77
C SER A 69 -8.40 -7.67 -9.87
N VAL A 70 -8.77 -6.42 -10.13
CA VAL A 70 -9.82 -5.72 -9.38
C VAL A 70 -11.13 -6.49 -9.53
N GLN A 71 -11.83 -6.72 -8.41
CA GLN A 71 -13.10 -7.43 -8.43
C GLN A 71 -14.17 -6.65 -9.23
N PRO A 72 -15.19 -7.35 -9.78
CA PRO A 72 -16.36 -6.70 -10.32
C PRO A 72 -17.02 -5.76 -9.29
N ALA A 73 -17.81 -4.80 -9.78
CA ALA A 73 -18.55 -3.91 -8.90
C ALA A 73 -19.32 -4.67 -7.82
N TYR A 74 -19.33 -4.15 -6.62
CA TYR A 74 -20.01 -4.75 -5.47
C TYR A 74 -21.49 -4.99 -5.77
N THR A 75 -21.98 -6.19 -5.48
CA THR A 75 -23.38 -6.59 -5.68
C THR A 75 -24.04 -7.02 -4.38
N SER A 76 -23.36 -7.80 -3.56
CA SER A 76 -23.86 -8.31 -2.27
C SER A 76 -22.73 -8.74 -1.34
N LEU A 77 -23.04 -8.94 -0.06
CA LEU A 77 -22.10 -9.49 0.91
C LEU A 77 -21.64 -10.92 0.56
N GLU A 78 -22.50 -11.71 -0.04
CA GLU A 78 -22.22 -13.11 -0.38
C GLU A 78 -21.20 -13.21 -1.53
N ASP A 79 -21.24 -12.25 -2.46
CA ASP A 79 -20.39 -12.24 -3.65
C ASP A 79 -19.07 -11.45 -3.44
N TYR A 80 -18.90 -10.84 -2.26
CA TYR A 80 -17.71 -10.03 -1.99
C TYR A 80 -16.45 -10.87 -1.84
N ASP A 81 -15.49 -10.69 -2.75
CA ASP A 81 -14.20 -11.40 -2.72
C ASP A 81 -13.17 -10.62 -1.89
N TYR A 82 -12.96 -11.06 -0.65
CA TYR A 82 -11.97 -10.48 0.27
C TYR A 82 -10.51 -10.65 -0.18
N GLY A 83 -10.26 -11.47 -1.19
CA GLY A 83 -8.93 -11.66 -1.79
C GLY A 83 -8.59 -10.68 -2.91
N LYS A 84 -9.52 -9.80 -3.27
CA LYS A 84 -9.36 -8.83 -4.36
C LYS A 84 -9.59 -7.39 -3.90
N TYR A 85 -8.95 -6.46 -4.59
CA TYR A 85 -9.21 -5.05 -4.38
C TYR A 85 -10.49 -4.63 -5.13
N GLY A 86 -11.31 -3.80 -4.49
CA GLY A 86 -12.47 -3.14 -5.08
C GLY A 86 -12.26 -1.63 -5.16
N THR A 87 -13.23 -0.92 -5.70
CA THR A 87 -13.26 0.54 -5.67
C THR A 87 -13.64 1.05 -4.27
N PHE A 88 -13.44 2.33 -4.02
CA PHE A 88 -13.87 2.97 -2.77
C PHE A 88 -15.40 2.91 -2.62
N GLU A 89 -16.12 3.08 -3.71
CA GLU A 89 -17.57 3.00 -3.78
C GLU A 89 -18.08 1.59 -3.43
N ASP A 90 -17.42 0.55 -3.94
CA ASP A 90 -17.72 -0.86 -3.60
C ASP A 90 -17.51 -1.12 -2.12
N TYR A 91 -16.39 -0.63 -1.56
CA TYR A 91 -16.11 -0.75 -0.14
C TYR A 91 -17.15 -0.03 0.72
N GLN A 92 -17.60 1.16 0.34
CA GLN A 92 -18.65 1.87 1.06
C GLN A 92 -20.01 1.17 0.98
N ALA A 93 -20.33 0.55 -0.16
CA ALA A 93 -21.56 -0.23 -0.32
C ALA A 93 -21.50 -1.48 0.57
N TRP A 94 -20.40 -2.23 0.50
CA TRP A 94 -20.14 -3.36 1.39
C TRP A 94 -20.25 -2.97 2.87
N GLN A 95 -19.69 -1.84 3.25
CA GLN A 95 -19.73 -1.34 4.64
C GLN A 95 -21.17 -1.17 5.14
N ARG A 96 -22.04 -0.56 4.33
CA ARG A 96 -23.46 -0.33 4.69
C ARG A 96 -24.19 -1.66 4.88
N ASP A 97 -24.07 -2.55 3.91
CA ASP A 97 -24.75 -3.84 3.96
C ASP A 97 -24.23 -4.72 5.10
N PHE A 98 -22.92 -4.68 5.35
CA PHE A 98 -22.31 -5.41 6.46
C PHE A 98 -22.80 -4.92 7.82
N VAL A 99 -22.95 -3.61 7.99
CA VAL A 99 -23.49 -3.02 9.23
C VAL A 99 -24.97 -3.33 9.38
N GLU A 100 -25.75 -3.26 8.29
CA GLU A 100 -27.18 -3.60 8.31
C GLU A 100 -27.39 -5.05 8.72
N ALA A 101 -26.62 -5.97 8.13
CA ALA A 101 -26.70 -7.41 8.45
C ALA A 101 -26.25 -7.74 9.89
N ASN A 102 -25.51 -6.87 10.57
CA ASN A 102 -24.97 -7.07 11.92
C ASN A 102 -25.32 -5.91 12.85
N SER A 103 -26.48 -5.30 12.69
CA SER A 103 -26.89 -4.08 13.39
C SER A 103 -27.04 -4.22 14.90
N ASP A 104 -27.11 -5.44 15.42
CA ASP A 104 -27.07 -5.74 16.85
C ASP A 104 -25.69 -5.54 17.49
N MET A 105 -24.63 -5.65 16.71
CA MET A 105 -23.25 -5.54 17.17
C MET A 105 -22.46 -4.39 16.54
N ILE A 106 -22.90 -3.89 15.38
CA ILE A 106 -22.12 -2.94 14.60
C ILE A 106 -22.92 -1.66 14.36
N THR A 107 -22.27 -0.54 14.57
CA THR A 107 -22.81 0.78 14.19
C THR A 107 -21.84 1.49 13.26
N LEU A 108 -22.39 2.20 12.26
CA LEU A 108 -21.64 3.06 11.35
C LEU A 108 -21.91 4.52 11.66
N SER A 109 -20.87 5.32 11.71
CA SER A 109 -20.97 6.77 11.86
C SER A 109 -19.94 7.45 10.99
N SER A 110 -20.29 8.61 10.41
CA SER A 110 -19.30 9.48 9.79
C SER A 110 -18.71 10.39 10.86
N TYR A 111 -17.38 10.53 10.89
CA TYR A 111 -16.73 11.48 11.78
C TYR A 111 -16.24 12.74 11.05
N GLY A 112 -16.45 12.80 9.74
CA GLY A 112 -16.09 13.93 8.89
C GLY A 112 -16.11 13.57 7.42
N THR A 113 -15.59 14.46 6.59
CA THR A 113 -15.47 14.27 5.15
C THR A 113 -14.05 14.53 4.68
N SER A 114 -13.64 13.85 3.61
CA SER A 114 -12.38 14.11 2.92
C SER A 114 -12.41 15.46 2.19
N PHE A 115 -11.26 15.87 1.65
CA PHE A 115 -11.16 17.08 0.81
C PHE A 115 -12.14 17.05 -0.39
N GLU A 116 -12.42 15.87 -0.94
CA GLU A 116 -13.36 15.67 -2.05
C GLU A 116 -14.82 15.48 -1.59
N GLY A 117 -15.11 15.69 -0.30
CA GLY A 117 -16.46 15.56 0.25
C GLY A 117 -16.92 14.11 0.49
N ARG A 118 -16.02 13.13 0.46
CA ARG A 118 -16.34 11.72 0.73
C ARG A 118 -16.41 11.48 2.23
N ASP A 119 -17.42 10.76 2.71
CA ASP A 119 -17.57 10.43 4.13
C ASP A 119 -16.40 9.59 4.65
N LEU A 120 -15.89 9.99 5.82
CA LEU A 120 -14.91 9.24 6.59
C LEU A 120 -15.65 8.42 7.64
N ASN A 121 -15.95 7.18 7.28
CA ASN A 121 -16.77 6.30 8.08
C ASN A 121 -15.96 5.59 9.18
N VAL A 122 -16.59 5.43 10.34
CA VAL A 122 -16.09 4.64 11.46
C VAL A 122 -17.08 3.53 11.77
N MET A 123 -16.63 2.29 11.71
CA MET A 123 -17.36 1.13 12.20
C MET A 123 -17.00 0.87 13.66
N LYS A 124 -18.00 0.91 14.55
CA LYS A 124 -17.86 0.48 15.94
C LYS A 124 -18.43 -0.92 16.07
N ILE A 125 -17.60 -1.87 16.49
CA ILE A 125 -17.97 -3.29 16.68
C ILE A 125 -17.96 -3.59 18.17
N GLY A 126 -19.06 -4.13 18.69
CA GLY A 126 -19.22 -4.58 20.07
C GLY A 126 -20.42 -4.00 20.79
N SER A 127 -20.88 -4.68 21.85
CA SER A 127 -22.04 -4.33 22.67
C SER A 127 -21.71 -3.41 23.85
N GLY A 128 -20.47 -3.00 24.04
CA GLY A 128 -19.99 -2.25 25.21
C GLY A 128 -19.78 -0.76 24.97
N SER A 129 -20.03 0.03 26.02
CA SER A 129 -19.76 1.49 26.07
C SER A 129 -18.29 1.84 26.32
N LYS A 130 -17.37 0.87 26.34
CA LYS A 130 -15.94 1.11 26.52
C LYS A 130 -15.20 0.87 25.21
N VAL A 131 -14.76 1.97 24.61
CA VAL A 131 -13.64 1.94 23.68
C VAL A 131 -12.39 1.85 24.55
N GLY A 132 -11.68 0.74 24.47
CA GLY A 132 -10.39 0.57 25.12
C GLY A 132 -9.29 1.33 24.39
#